data_724b2a6a2c42eafddb03ab4b802d244a
#
_entry.id   724b2a6a2c42eafddb03ab4b802d244a
#
_cell.length_a   1.000
_cell.length_b   1.000
_cell.length_c   1.000
_cell.angle_alpha   90.00
_cell.angle_beta   90.00
_cell.angle_gamma   90.00
#
_symmetry.space_group_name_H-M   'P 1'
#
loop_
_entity.id
_entity.type
_entity.pdbx_description
1 polymer ?
#
loop_
_entity_poly.entity_id
_entity_poly.type
_entity_poly.pdbx_seq_one_letter_code
_entity_poly.pdbx_strand_id
1 'polypeptide(L)'
;MAQPELTQKSALLEVAEEAIIVLFCLIDDAYHILNPKAEHYQSLKQLSDSEVITLALLQQLRGVESERSLLREVGRFFWHLFPGAVGLHPSSLHRRVRKLRRYFEPLRRTILPELVGDP
;
A
#
# COMPACT_ATOMS: atom_id res chain seq x y z
N MET A 1 5.35 32.48 -14.10
CA MET A 1 6.11 31.39 -14.74
C MET A 1 6.06 30.14 -13.89
N ALA A 2 5.65 29.03 -14.47
CA ALA A 2 5.64 27.76 -13.76
C ALA A 2 7.10 27.33 -13.48
N GLN A 3 7.35 26.91 -12.25
CA GLN A 3 8.67 26.39 -11.90
C GLN A 3 8.77 24.95 -12.40
N PRO A 4 9.77 24.61 -13.22
CA PRO A 4 9.92 23.26 -13.76
C PRO A 4 9.98 22.18 -12.67
N GLU A 5 10.58 22.50 -11.54
CA GLU A 5 10.73 21.58 -10.42
C GLU A 5 9.38 21.16 -9.84
N LEU A 6 8.46 22.11 -9.68
CA LEU A 6 7.11 21.83 -9.17
C LEU A 6 6.31 20.97 -10.15
N THR A 7 6.46 21.24 -11.46
CA THR A 7 5.79 20.46 -12.49
C THR A 7 6.28 19.03 -12.50
N GLN A 8 7.59 18.83 -12.41
CA GLN A 8 8.16 17.48 -12.34
C GLN A 8 7.74 16.74 -11.10
N LYS A 9 7.70 17.43 -9.96
CA LYS A 9 7.27 16.81 -8.70
C LYS A 9 5.81 16.35 -8.77
N SER A 10 4.94 17.17 -9.34
CA SER A 10 3.53 16.82 -9.52
C SER A 10 3.37 15.62 -10.45
N ALA A 11 4.11 15.60 -11.56
CA ALA A 11 4.08 14.49 -12.50
C ALA A 11 4.57 13.19 -11.85
N LEU A 12 5.63 13.27 -11.05
CA LEU A 12 6.15 12.10 -10.33
C LEU A 12 5.16 11.58 -9.31
N LEU A 13 4.44 12.47 -8.61
CA LEU A 13 3.42 12.07 -7.64
C LEU A 13 2.24 11.41 -8.34
N GLU A 14 1.83 11.89 -9.51
CA GLU A 14 0.76 11.25 -10.28
C GLU A 14 1.14 9.84 -10.73
N VAL A 15 2.37 9.66 -11.21
CA VAL A 15 2.87 8.33 -11.60
C VAL A 15 2.93 7.41 -10.40
N ALA A 16 3.39 7.92 -9.25
CA ALA A 16 3.44 7.13 -8.03
C ALA A 16 2.05 6.75 -7.56
N GLU A 17 1.10 7.66 -7.65
CA GLU A 17 -0.29 7.41 -7.28
C GLU A 17 -0.90 6.30 -8.13
N GLU A 18 -0.74 6.36 -9.45
CA GLU A 18 -1.22 5.33 -10.36
C GLU A 18 -0.58 3.97 -10.05
N ALA A 19 0.72 3.97 -9.79
CA ALA A 19 1.43 2.74 -9.45
C ALA A 19 0.90 2.14 -8.14
N ILE A 20 0.60 2.96 -7.16
CA ILE A 20 0.03 2.52 -5.88
C ILE A 20 -1.36 1.91 -6.10
N ILE A 21 -2.18 2.53 -6.92
CA ILE A 21 -3.52 2.03 -7.22
C ILE A 21 -3.44 0.67 -7.91
N VAL A 22 -2.56 0.53 -8.91
CA VAL A 22 -2.37 -0.75 -9.60
C VAL A 22 -1.88 -1.81 -8.62
N LEU A 23 -0.91 -1.46 -7.79
CA LEU A 23 -0.39 -2.38 -6.77
C LEU A 23 -1.49 -2.83 -5.81
N PHE A 24 -2.30 -1.89 -5.33
CA PHE A 24 -3.42 -2.22 -4.45
C PHE A 24 -4.40 -3.17 -5.12
N CYS A 25 -4.78 -2.91 -6.38
CA CYS A 25 -5.72 -3.76 -7.10
C CYS A 25 -5.19 -5.19 -7.26
N LEU A 26 -3.92 -5.34 -7.60
CA LEU A 26 -3.29 -6.66 -7.74
C LEU A 26 -3.26 -7.38 -6.39
N ILE A 27 -2.92 -6.68 -5.33
CA ILE A 27 -2.87 -7.24 -3.97
C ILE A 27 -4.28 -7.66 -3.54
N ASP A 28 -5.26 -6.79 -3.74
CA ASP A 28 -6.63 -7.04 -3.30
C ASP A 28 -7.20 -8.27 -3.99
N ASP A 29 -7.04 -8.38 -5.31
CA ASP A 29 -7.51 -9.53 -6.06
C ASP A 29 -6.85 -10.83 -5.58
N ALA A 30 -5.53 -10.81 -5.45
CA ALA A 30 -4.77 -11.99 -5.02
C ALA A 30 -5.07 -12.36 -3.57
N TYR A 31 -5.18 -11.37 -2.70
CA TYR A 31 -5.45 -11.59 -1.28
C TYR A 31 -6.82 -12.24 -1.07
N HIS A 32 -7.84 -11.82 -1.80
CA HIS A 32 -9.17 -12.40 -1.68
C HIS A 32 -9.22 -13.85 -2.17
N ILE A 33 -8.34 -14.23 -3.09
CA ILE A 33 -8.19 -15.62 -3.50
C ILE A 33 -7.55 -16.44 -2.38
N LEU A 34 -6.50 -15.90 -1.75
CA LEU A 34 -5.77 -16.59 -0.68
C LEU A 34 -6.58 -16.65 0.62
N ASN A 35 -7.42 -15.67 0.87
CA ASN A 35 -8.22 -15.59 2.10
C ASN A 35 -9.64 -15.15 1.78
N PRO A 36 -10.49 -16.09 1.28
CA PRO A 36 -11.87 -15.73 0.90
C PRO A 36 -12.74 -15.22 2.03
N LYS A 37 -12.40 -15.55 3.29
CA LYS A 37 -13.17 -15.13 4.46
C LYS A 37 -12.85 -13.71 4.93
N ALA A 38 -11.85 -13.07 4.35
CA ALA A 38 -11.41 -11.74 4.79
C ALA A 38 -12.52 -10.68 4.65
N GLU A 39 -13.39 -10.81 3.67
CA GLU A 39 -14.43 -9.83 3.38
C GLU A 39 -15.38 -9.58 4.55
N HIS A 40 -15.67 -10.60 5.35
CA HIS A 40 -16.61 -10.48 6.46
C HIS A 40 -16.16 -9.51 7.55
N TYR A 41 -14.87 -9.20 7.62
CA TYR A 41 -14.32 -8.39 8.69
C TYR A 41 -13.82 -7.03 8.23
N GLN A 42 -13.68 -6.82 6.93
CA GLN A 42 -13.09 -5.60 6.40
C GLN A 42 -13.96 -4.37 6.65
N SER A 43 -15.28 -4.52 6.61
CA SER A 43 -16.20 -3.41 6.84
C SER A 43 -16.11 -2.83 8.25
N LEU A 44 -15.58 -3.59 9.20
CA LEU A 44 -15.42 -3.16 10.59
C LEU A 44 -14.08 -2.49 10.86
N LYS A 45 -13.19 -2.47 9.88
CA LYS A 45 -11.84 -1.92 10.01
C LYS A 45 -11.75 -0.61 9.26
N GLN A 46 -11.06 0.38 9.84
CA GLN A 46 -10.80 1.65 9.16
C GLN A 46 -9.89 1.46 7.95
N LEU A 47 -8.97 0.50 8.03
CA LEU A 47 -8.01 0.20 6.99
C LEU A 47 -8.15 -1.29 6.65
N SER A 48 -8.40 -1.62 5.38
CA SER A 48 -8.59 -3.00 4.97
C SER A 48 -7.28 -3.78 5.02
N ASP A 49 -7.38 -5.11 5.06
CA ASP A 49 -6.20 -5.97 5.02
C ASP A 49 -5.37 -5.74 3.77
N SER A 50 -6.03 -5.59 2.61
CA SER A 50 -5.35 -5.29 1.34
C SER A 50 -4.61 -3.96 1.41
N GLU A 51 -5.20 -2.96 2.03
CA GLU A 51 -4.53 -1.66 2.23
C GLU A 51 -3.31 -1.80 3.14
N VAL A 52 -3.42 -2.56 4.22
CA VAL A 52 -2.29 -2.81 5.13
C VAL A 52 -1.14 -3.50 4.39
N ILE A 53 -1.46 -4.52 3.60
CA ILE A 53 -0.44 -5.24 2.82
C ILE A 53 0.20 -4.31 1.79
N THR A 54 -0.60 -3.48 1.12
CA THR A 54 -0.10 -2.49 0.16
C THR A 54 0.88 -1.54 0.83
N LEU A 55 0.53 -1.01 2.01
CA LEU A 55 1.39 -0.11 2.75
C LEU A 55 2.70 -0.79 3.16
N ALA A 56 2.64 -2.05 3.60
CA ALA A 56 3.83 -2.80 3.98
C ALA A 56 4.77 -3.02 2.79
N LEU A 57 4.22 -3.34 1.63
CA LEU A 57 5.03 -3.51 0.42
C LEU A 57 5.61 -2.19 -0.06
N LEU A 58 4.84 -1.10 0.03
CA LEU A 58 5.35 0.23 -0.28
C LEU A 58 6.51 0.61 0.61
N GLN A 59 6.44 0.29 1.90
CA GLN A 59 7.53 0.55 2.84
C GLN A 59 8.81 -0.13 2.37
N GLN A 60 8.72 -1.39 1.96
CA GLN A 60 9.87 -2.13 1.47
C GLN A 60 10.40 -1.56 0.14
N LEU A 61 9.50 -1.29 -0.79
CA LEU A 61 9.89 -0.80 -2.12
C LEU A 61 10.56 0.57 -2.05
N ARG A 62 10.11 1.43 -1.15
CA ARG A 62 10.65 2.77 -0.99
C ARG A 62 11.82 2.83 0.00
N GLY A 63 12.11 1.73 0.69
CA GLY A 63 13.18 1.71 1.67
C GLY A 63 12.91 2.57 2.90
N VAL A 64 11.65 2.74 3.26
CA VAL A 64 11.26 3.52 4.45
C VAL A 64 11.51 2.68 5.70
N GLU A 65 12.26 3.24 6.65
CA GLU A 65 12.76 2.46 7.78
C GLU A 65 11.69 2.10 8.81
N SER A 66 10.66 2.91 9.00
CA SER A 66 9.69 2.68 10.07
C SER A 66 8.27 2.94 9.62
N GLU A 67 7.33 2.33 10.31
CA GLU A 67 5.90 2.57 10.11
C GLU A 67 5.54 4.03 10.38
N ARG A 68 6.20 4.67 11.34
CA ARG A 68 5.98 6.09 11.64
C ARG A 68 6.33 6.96 10.44
N SER A 69 7.47 6.71 9.82
CA SER A 69 7.92 7.45 8.63
C SER A 69 7.01 7.18 7.44
N LEU A 70 6.58 5.93 7.27
CA LEU A 70 5.64 5.56 6.22
C LEU A 70 4.32 6.29 6.37
N LEU A 71 3.73 6.28 7.57
CA LEU A 71 2.46 6.94 7.83
C LEU A 71 2.55 8.44 7.65
N ARG A 72 3.70 9.04 7.98
CA ARG A 72 3.94 10.47 7.74
C ARG A 72 3.94 10.77 6.25
N GLU A 73 4.62 9.96 5.46
CA GLU A 73 4.68 10.12 4.00
C GLU A 73 3.30 9.93 3.36
N VAL A 74 2.58 8.89 3.76
CA VAL A 74 1.22 8.61 3.28
C VAL A 74 0.28 9.76 3.63
N GLY A 75 0.33 10.25 4.86
CA GLY A 75 -0.49 11.36 5.30
C GLY A 75 -0.19 12.66 4.55
N ARG A 76 1.04 12.83 4.09
CA ARG A 76 1.45 14.01 3.36
C ARG A 76 1.10 13.97 1.88
N PHE A 77 1.27 12.82 1.22
CA PHE A 77 1.17 12.72 -0.24
C PHE A 77 0.03 11.84 -0.73
N PHE A 78 -0.45 10.88 0.07
CA PHE A 78 -1.37 9.85 -0.39
C PHE A 78 -2.56 9.63 0.55
N TRP A 79 -2.89 10.63 1.38
CA TRP A 79 -3.98 10.50 2.35
C TRP A 79 -5.32 10.15 1.69
N HIS A 80 -5.56 10.64 0.48
CA HIS A 80 -6.80 10.39 -0.25
C HIS A 80 -6.91 8.94 -0.75
N LEU A 81 -5.78 8.24 -0.90
CA LEU A 81 -5.77 6.83 -1.28
C LEU A 81 -5.95 5.93 -0.06
N PHE A 82 -5.50 6.38 1.11
CA PHE A 82 -5.53 5.59 2.34
C PHE A 82 -6.17 6.41 3.48
N PRO A 83 -7.46 6.76 3.36
CA PRO A 83 -8.07 7.61 4.39
C PRO A 83 -8.05 6.95 5.78
N GLY A 84 -8.11 5.62 5.85
CA GLY A 84 -8.02 4.90 7.12
C GLY A 84 -6.66 4.96 7.79
N ALA A 85 -5.62 5.41 7.07
CA ALA A 85 -4.29 5.58 7.65
C ALA A 85 -4.12 6.92 8.39
N VAL A 86 -5.00 7.88 8.13
CA VAL A 86 -4.94 9.20 8.77
C VAL A 86 -5.21 9.03 10.27
N GLY A 87 -4.26 9.46 11.09
CA GLY A 87 -4.38 9.34 12.54
C GLY A 87 -4.08 7.95 13.10
N LEU A 88 -3.73 7.00 12.26
CA LEU A 88 -3.39 5.66 12.72
C LEU A 88 -2.06 5.66 13.46
N HIS A 89 -2.03 5.02 14.63
CA HIS A 89 -0.80 4.91 15.40
C HIS A 89 0.14 3.90 14.74
N PRO A 90 1.46 4.19 14.68
CA PRO A 90 2.41 3.26 14.05
C PRO A 90 2.40 1.86 14.62
N SER A 91 2.21 1.70 15.93
CA SER A 91 2.16 0.37 16.54
C SER A 91 0.93 -0.43 16.11
N SER A 92 -0.18 0.25 15.81
CA SER A 92 -1.38 -0.42 15.29
C SER A 92 -1.12 -0.97 13.89
N LEU A 93 -0.46 -0.19 13.04
CA LEU A 93 -0.05 -0.65 11.72
C LEU A 93 0.92 -1.84 11.83
N HIS A 94 1.91 -1.73 12.70
CA HIS A 94 2.90 -2.78 12.91
C HIS A 94 2.25 -4.11 13.32
N ARG A 95 1.30 -4.06 14.26
CA ARG A 95 0.59 -5.26 14.70
C ARG A 95 -0.19 -5.91 13.57
N ARG A 96 -0.86 -5.12 12.75
CA ARG A 96 -1.63 -5.63 11.62
C ARG A 96 -0.72 -6.23 10.56
N VAL A 97 0.41 -5.58 10.27
CA VAL A 97 1.41 -6.11 9.33
C VAL A 97 1.91 -7.47 9.80
N ARG A 98 2.20 -7.61 11.10
CA ARG A 98 2.66 -8.90 11.65
C ARG A 98 1.63 -10.00 11.46
N LYS A 99 0.36 -9.71 11.68
CA LYS A 99 -0.72 -10.70 11.51
C LYS A 99 -0.86 -11.16 10.06
N LEU A 100 -0.56 -10.28 9.10
CA LEU A 100 -0.72 -10.56 7.69
C LEU A 100 0.56 -11.04 7.01
N ARG A 101 1.65 -11.14 7.74
CA ARG A 101 2.97 -11.48 7.19
C ARG A 101 2.97 -12.79 6.41
N ARG A 102 2.18 -13.77 6.84
CA ARG A 102 2.12 -15.08 6.17
C ARG A 102 1.63 -15.00 4.72
N TYR A 103 0.93 -13.93 4.36
CA TYR A 103 0.43 -13.73 3.00
C TYR A 103 1.44 -13.05 2.08
N PHE A 104 2.50 -12.45 2.63
CA PHE A 104 3.40 -11.60 1.85
C PHE A 104 4.14 -12.38 0.76
N GLU A 105 4.71 -13.53 1.11
CA GLU A 105 5.46 -14.32 0.13
C GLU A 105 4.57 -14.88 -0.98
N PRO A 106 3.42 -15.51 -0.67
CA PRO A 106 2.50 -15.95 -1.73
C PRO A 106 2.04 -14.80 -2.62
N LEU A 107 1.77 -13.62 -2.04
CA LEU A 107 1.35 -12.45 -2.82
C LEU A 107 2.47 -11.96 -3.72
N ARG A 108 3.70 -11.91 -3.24
CA ARG A 108 4.83 -11.49 -4.06
C ARG A 108 5.00 -12.39 -5.27
N ARG A 109 4.87 -13.70 -5.10
CA ARG A 109 4.97 -14.65 -6.20
C ARG A 109 3.88 -14.46 -7.23
N THR A 110 2.67 -14.11 -6.78
CA THR A 110 1.53 -13.90 -7.66
C THR A 110 1.63 -12.57 -8.40
N ILE A 111 2.05 -11.51 -7.70
CA ILE A 111 2.02 -10.14 -8.21
C ILE A 111 3.25 -9.81 -9.04
N LEU A 112 4.42 -10.32 -8.67
CA LEU A 112 5.68 -9.93 -9.31
C LEU A 112 5.68 -10.13 -10.83
N PRO A 113 5.19 -11.25 -11.38
CA PRO A 113 5.10 -11.40 -12.84
C PRO A 113 4.23 -10.34 -13.51
N GLU A 114 3.15 -9.92 -12.83
CA GLU A 114 2.26 -8.89 -13.35
C GLU A 114 2.92 -7.52 -13.39
N LEU A 115 3.75 -7.22 -12.39
CA LEU A 115 4.45 -5.93 -12.31
C LEU A 115 5.61 -5.83 -13.27
N VAL A 116 6.34 -6.93 -13.46
CA VAL A 116 7.54 -6.96 -14.32
C VAL A 116 7.17 -7.18 -15.77
N GLY A 117 6.03 -7.78 -16.01
CA GLY A 117 5.62 -8.22 -17.33
C GLY A 117 6.32 -9.52 -17.72
N ASP A 118 5.65 -10.30 -18.55
CA ASP A 118 6.24 -11.53 -19.06
C ASP A 118 7.20 -11.22 -20.19
N PRO A 119 8.42 -11.76 -20.17
CA PRO A 119 9.33 -11.62 -21.30
C PRO A 119 8.79 -12.35 -22.53
#